data_7e30ead00340c2b5b27b4a0bc9c6e1b5
#
_entry.id   7e30ead00340c2b5b27b4a0bc9c6e1b5
#
_cell.length_a   1.000
_cell.length_b   1.000
_cell.length_c   1.000
_cell.angle_alpha   90.00
_cell.angle_beta   90.00
_cell.angle_gamma   90.00
#
_symmetry.space_group_name_H-M   'P 1'
#
loop_
_entity.id
_entity.type
_entity.pdbx_description
1 polymer ?
#
loop_
_entity_poly.entity_id
_entity_poly.type
_entity_poly.pdbx_seq_one_letter_code
_entity_poly.pdbx_strand_id
1 'polypeptide(L)'
;FKTVKQFKYKLKQKLINISQMQGGHTVLPVFFKEAIATMEKSIKKYWPIFVLPTFAAFIIGFIVPFIEGIYLSFCKFTTIRDASFVGLSNYVEAFKDNTFTHAFGFTAVFAVVTLVLINVLAFAIALALTPKIKGTNIFRTIFFMPNLIGGIVLGYIWQLIFDGIFEKFDLALKLSAKLGFWGLVILICWQQIGYMMIVYI
;
A
#
# COMPACT_ATOMS: atom_id res chain seq x y z
N PHE A 1 -8.50 -17.44 -1.58
CA PHE A 1 -9.59 -18.44 -1.68
C PHE A 1 -10.72 -17.97 -2.61
N LYS A 2 -11.18 -16.71 -2.54
CA LYS A 2 -12.20 -16.14 -3.44
C LYS A 2 -11.74 -16.09 -4.91
N THR A 3 -10.48 -15.76 -5.15
CA THR A 3 -9.90 -15.61 -6.50
C THR A 3 -9.85 -16.93 -7.28
N VAL A 4 -9.53 -18.03 -6.61
CA VAL A 4 -9.50 -19.37 -7.23
C VAL A 4 -10.92 -19.84 -7.60
N LYS A 5 -11.92 -19.55 -6.73
CA LYS A 5 -13.34 -19.83 -7.04
C LYS A 5 -13.84 -19.01 -8.24
N GLN A 6 -13.46 -17.75 -8.32
CA GLN A 6 -13.85 -16.86 -9.43
C GLN A 6 -13.18 -17.24 -10.75
N PHE A 7 -11.90 -17.64 -10.70
CA PHE A 7 -11.19 -18.18 -11.87
C PHE A 7 -11.82 -19.48 -12.36
N LYS A 8 -12.13 -20.41 -11.45
CA LYS A 8 -12.83 -21.66 -11.74
C LYS A 8 -14.20 -21.42 -12.39
N TYR A 9 -14.95 -20.43 -11.89
CA TYR A 9 -16.24 -20.05 -12.45
C TYR A 9 -16.12 -19.45 -13.86
N LYS A 10 -15.19 -18.53 -14.10
CA LYS A 10 -14.93 -17.93 -15.41
C LYS A 10 -14.44 -18.96 -16.43
N LEU A 11 -13.56 -19.88 -16.03
CA LEU A 11 -13.11 -20.97 -16.89
C LEU A 11 -14.27 -21.89 -17.25
N LYS A 12 -15.12 -22.25 -16.31
CA LYS A 12 -16.32 -23.08 -16.54
C LYS A 12 -17.30 -22.41 -17.50
N GLN A 13 -17.55 -21.12 -17.36
CA GLN A 13 -18.40 -20.35 -18.28
C GLN A 13 -17.82 -20.30 -19.70
N LYS A 14 -16.52 -20.05 -19.83
CA LYS A 14 -15.84 -20.00 -21.12
C LYS A 14 -15.85 -21.37 -21.82
N LEU A 15 -15.72 -22.46 -21.06
CA LEU A 15 -15.79 -23.83 -21.57
C LEU A 15 -17.20 -24.25 -22.01
N ILE A 16 -18.24 -23.82 -21.29
CA ILE A 16 -19.62 -24.04 -21.67
C ILE A 16 -19.92 -23.34 -23.02
N ASN A 17 -19.46 -22.09 -23.18
CA ASN A 17 -19.62 -21.36 -24.44
C ASN A 17 -18.87 -22.01 -25.61
N ILE A 18 -17.66 -22.52 -25.42
CA ILE A 18 -16.88 -23.22 -26.44
C ILE A 18 -17.57 -24.57 -26.83
N SER A 19 -18.10 -25.29 -25.83
CA SER A 19 -18.84 -26.55 -26.06
C SER A 19 -20.12 -26.34 -26.86
N GLN A 20 -20.80 -25.19 -26.62
CA GLN A 20 -22.02 -24.84 -27.42
C GLN A 20 -21.66 -24.38 -28.82
N MET A 21 -20.51 -23.77 -29.07
CA MET A 21 -20.08 -23.33 -30.40
C MET A 21 -19.59 -24.46 -31.31
N GLN A 22 -19.16 -25.60 -30.80
CA GLN A 22 -18.56 -26.69 -31.59
C GLN A 22 -19.43 -27.94 -31.73
N GLY A 23 -20.74 -27.87 -31.52
CA GLY A 23 -21.72 -28.87 -31.98
C GLY A 23 -21.38 -30.33 -31.71
N GLY A 24 -20.90 -30.68 -30.52
CA GLY A 24 -20.75 -32.09 -30.17
C GLY A 24 -19.36 -32.53 -29.74
N HIS A 25 -19.37 -33.20 -28.69
CA HIS A 25 -18.55 -34.21 -28.08
C HIS A 25 -18.04 -33.88 -26.68
N THR A 26 -18.52 -34.69 -25.79
CA THR A 26 -18.41 -34.68 -24.31
C THR A 26 -16.96 -34.84 -23.78
N VAL A 27 -15.95 -34.90 -24.63
CA VAL A 27 -14.57 -35.23 -24.28
C VAL A 27 -13.77 -34.02 -23.72
N LEU A 28 -13.98 -32.85 -24.31
CA LEU A 28 -13.29 -31.62 -23.87
C LEU A 28 -13.58 -31.23 -22.40
N PRO A 29 -14.86 -31.22 -21.95
CA PRO A 29 -15.15 -30.88 -20.55
C PRO A 29 -14.60 -31.89 -19.55
N VAL A 30 -14.48 -33.17 -19.90
CA VAL A 30 -13.91 -34.23 -19.03
C VAL A 30 -12.40 -34.01 -18.86
N PHE A 31 -11.66 -33.79 -19.96
CA PHE A 31 -10.23 -33.54 -19.94
C PHE A 31 -9.87 -32.30 -19.12
N PHE A 32 -10.62 -31.21 -19.29
CA PHE A 32 -10.39 -30.01 -18.49
C PHE A 32 -10.75 -30.18 -17.01
N LYS A 33 -11.75 -30.99 -16.68
CA LYS A 33 -12.11 -31.32 -15.31
C LYS A 33 -11.02 -32.12 -14.62
N GLU A 34 -10.43 -33.09 -15.32
CA GLU A 34 -9.30 -33.88 -14.82
C GLU A 34 -8.03 -33.03 -14.69
N ALA A 35 -7.74 -32.16 -15.65
CA ALA A 35 -6.62 -31.23 -15.58
C ALA A 35 -6.73 -30.28 -14.38
N ILE A 36 -7.91 -29.70 -14.14
CA ILE A 36 -8.18 -28.84 -12.97
C ILE A 36 -8.05 -29.63 -11.66
N ALA A 37 -8.58 -30.83 -11.59
CA ALA A 37 -8.47 -31.68 -10.42
C ALA A 37 -7.00 -32.08 -10.11
N THR A 38 -6.22 -32.36 -11.15
CA THR A 38 -4.80 -32.66 -11.05
C THR A 38 -4.00 -31.44 -10.60
N MET A 39 -4.30 -30.25 -11.14
CA MET A 39 -3.71 -28.98 -10.69
C MET A 39 -4.05 -28.68 -9.23
N GLU A 40 -5.31 -28.84 -8.81
CA GLU A 40 -5.71 -28.64 -7.41
C GLU A 40 -4.97 -29.61 -6.48
N LYS A 41 -4.80 -30.85 -6.87
CA LYS A 41 -4.06 -31.87 -6.10
C LYS A 41 -2.57 -31.52 -6.01
N SER A 42 -1.97 -31.07 -7.12
CA SER A 42 -0.58 -30.63 -7.15
C SER A 42 -0.35 -29.37 -6.29
N ILE A 43 -1.23 -28.38 -6.42
CA ILE A 43 -1.19 -27.19 -5.58
C ILE A 43 -1.30 -27.55 -4.09
N LYS A 44 -2.25 -28.40 -3.72
CA LYS A 44 -2.39 -28.87 -2.33
C LYS A 44 -1.19 -29.63 -1.81
N LYS A 45 -0.50 -30.36 -2.67
CA LYS A 45 0.70 -31.16 -2.29
C LYS A 45 1.93 -30.25 -2.12
N TYR A 46 2.12 -29.28 -3.00
CA TYR A 46 3.36 -28.51 -3.08
C TYR A 46 3.26 -27.09 -2.48
N TRP A 47 2.04 -26.61 -2.12
CA TRP A 47 1.90 -25.27 -1.56
C TRP A 47 2.78 -25.02 -0.31
N PRO A 48 3.02 -26.00 0.60
CA PRO A 48 3.88 -25.74 1.74
C PRO A 48 5.32 -25.46 1.32
N ILE A 49 5.83 -26.12 0.29
CA ILE A 49 7.21 -25.95 -0.18
C ILE A 49 7.43 -24.52 -0.71
N PHE A 50 6.42 -23.92 -1.35
CA PHE A 50 6.51 -22.57 -1.88
C PHE A 50 6.15 -21.48 -0.85
N VAL A 51 5.18 -21.76 0.01
CA VAL A 51 4.69 -20.77 0.98
C VAL A 51 5.51 -20.78 2.28
N LEU A 52 5.96 -21.96 2.73
CA LEU A 52 6.63 -22.12 4.01
C LEU A 52 7.95 -21.33 4.14
N PRO A 53 8.85 -21.30 3.13
CA PRO A 53 10.05 -20.48 3.22
C PRO A 53 9.76 -18.98 3.35
N THR A 54 8.82 -18.47 2.54
CA THR A 54 8.40 -17.06 2.58
C THR A 54 7.70 -16.74 3.90
N PHE A 55 6.85 -17.64 4.38
CA PHE A 55 6.15 -17.49 5.65
C PHE A 55 7.11 -17.55 6.84
N ALA A 56 8.09 -18.46 6.82
CA ALA A 56 9.14 -18.51 7.83
C ALA A 56 9.99 -17.23 7.85
N ALA A 57 10.41 -16.73 6.69
CA ALA A 57 11.12 -15.46 6.59
C ALA A 57 10.28 -14.28 7.12
N PHE A 58 8.96 -14.27 6.86
CA PHE A 58 8.05 -13.27 7.39
C PHE A 58 7.91 -13.37 8.92
N ILE A 59 7.81 -14.58 9.48
CA ILE A 59 7.76 -14.76 10.93
C ILE A 59 9.04 -14.24 11.57
N ILE A 60 10.20 -14.67 11.08
CA ILE A 60 11.50 -14.33 11.67
C ILE A 60 11.81 -12.82 11.48
N GLY A 61 11.56 -12.28 10.30
CA GLY A 61 11.92 -10.90 9.97
C GLY A 61 10.90 -9.85 10.37
N PHE A 62 9.66 -10.25 10.63
CA PHE A 62 8.58 -9.31 10.95
C PHE A 62 7.86 -9.64 12.26
N ILE A 63 7.32 -10.86 12.40
CA ILE A 63 6.47 -11.20 13.56
C ILE A 63 7.27 -11.23 14.84
N VAL A 64 8.44 -11.88 14.84
CA VAL A 64 9.29 -11.99 16.04
C VAL A 64 9.73 -10.60 16.51
N PRO A 65 10.37 -9.74 15.68
CA PRO A 65 10.74 -8.38 16.10
C PRO A 65 9.53 -7.53 16.51
N PHE A 66 8.37 -7.73 15.90
CA PHE A 66 7.16 -7.00 16.27
C PHE A 66 6.68 -7.36 17.68
N ILE A 67 6.65 -8.66 18.02
CA ILE A 67 6.27 -9.12 19.37
C ILE A 67 7.32 -8.66 20.40
N GLU A 68 8.61 -8.79 20.08
CA GLU A 68 9.69 -8.28 20.94
C GLU A 68 9.56 -6.77 21.16
N GLY A 69 9.26 -6.00 20.12
CA GLY A 69 9.03 -4.56 20.21
C GLY A 69 7.85 -4.21 21.12
N ILE A 70 6.74 -4.96 21.05
CA ILE A 70 5.61 -4.79 21.97
C ILE A 70 6.05 -5.07 23.41
N TYR A 71 6.78 -6.15 23.67
CA TYR A 71 7.27 -6.47 25.00
C TYR A 71 8.23 -5.39 25.52
N LEU A 72 9.19 -4.97 24.70
CA LEU A 72 10.15 -3.93 25.05
C LEU A 72 9.51 -2.56 25.29
N SER A 73 8.36 -2.28 24.69
CA SER A 73 7.63 -1.02 24.94
C SER A 73 7.15 -0.88 26.40
N PHE A 74 7.00 -2.01 27.12
CA PHE A 74 6.68 -2.05 28.53
C PHE A 74 7.94 -2.13 29.41
N CYS A 75 9.13 -2.13 28.84
CA CYS A 75 10.40 -2.25 29.54
C CYS A 75 11.21 -0.96 29.46
N LYS A 76 11.97 -0.67 30.50
CA LYS A 76 13.06 0.31 30.47
C LYS A 76 14.36 -0.44 30.21
N PHE A 77 15.12 -0.04 29.20
CA PHE A 77 16.33 -0.74 28.78
C PHE A 77 17.32 0.22 28.12
N THR A 78 18.60 -0.07 28.26
CA THR A 78 19.68 0.51 27.47
C THR A 78 20.10 -0.44 26.37
N THR A 79 20.08 -1.75 26.67
CA THR A 79 20.29 -2.84 25.74
C THR A 79 19.21 -3.90 25.98
N ILE A 80 18.90 -4.74 24.98
CA ILE A 80 17.87 -5.78 25.09
C ILE A 80 18.12 -6.73 26.29
N ARG A 81 19.41 -6.86 26.72
CA ARG A 81 19.80 -7.77 27.81
C ARG A 81 19.51 -7.24 29.21
N ASP A 82 19.39 -5.94 29.39
CA ASP A 82 19.13 -5.27 30.67
C ASP A 82 17.70 -4.69 30.76
N ALA A 83 16.78 -5.24 29.97
CA ALA A 83 15.40 -4.82 29.97
C ALA A 83 14.71 -5.15 31.31
N SER A 84 14.24 -4.12 32.00
CA SER A 84 13.43 -4.20 33.21
C SER A 84 12.00 -3.80 32.92
N PHE A 85 11.04 -4.63 33.33
CA PHE A 85 9.63 -4.35 33.11
C PHE A 85 9.16 -3.19 34.00
N VAL A 86 8.65 -2.14 33.36
CA VAL A 86 8.16 -0.90 34.01
C VAL A 86 6.66 -0.64 33.73
N GLY A 87 5.97 -1.58 33.13
CA GLY A 87 4.57 -1.43 32.79
C GLY A 87 4.31 -0.29 31.80
N LEU A 88 3.34 0.59 32.11
CA LEU A 88 2.91 1.68 31.24
C LEU A 88 3.72 2.98 31.45
N SER A 89 4.79 2.97 32.25
CA SER A 89 5.58 4.18 32.57
C SER A 89 6.07 4.90 31.33
N ASN A 90 6.60 4.15 30.34
CA ASN A 90 7.08 4.72 29.08
C ASN A 90 5.98 5.47 28.30
N TYR A 91 4.77 4.93 28.31
CA TYR A 91 3.63 5.58 27.66
C TYR A 91 3.20 6.86 28.38
N VAL A 92 3.19 6.84 29.72
CA VAL A 92 2.87 8.01 30.53
C VAL A 92 3.93 9.11 30.32
N GLU A 93 5.21 8.75 30.26
CA GLU A 93 6.28 9.70 29.97
C GLU A 93 6.16 10.27 28.55
N ALA A 94 5.90 9.43 27.54
CA ALA A 94 5.71 9.88 26.17
C ALA A 94 4.58 10.90 26.06
N PHE A 95 3.42 10.66 26.69
CA PHE A 95 2.30 11.60 26.65
C PHE A 95 2.49 12.87 27.49
N LYS A 96 3.47 12.86 28.42
CA LYS A 96 3.90 14.06 29.15
C LYS A 96 4.92 14.90 28.37
N ASP A 97 5.61 14.28 27.41
CA ASP A 97 6.57 15.00 26.57
C ASP A 97 5.82 15.85 25.54
N ASN A 98 6.02 17.17 25.64
CA ASN A 98 5.43 18.14 24.71
C ASN A 98 5.86 17.91 23.27
N THR A 99 7.11 17.44 23.06
CA THR A 99 7.63 17.15 21.71
C THR A 99 6.86 15.99 21.07
N PHE A 100 6.65 14.93 21.84
CA PHE A 100 5.89 13.76 21.38
C PHE A 100 4.42 14.13 21.11
N THR A 101 3.77 14.85 22.03
CA THR A 101 2.35 15.22 21.90
C THR A 101 2.12 16.13 20.71
N HIS A 102 3.03 17.10 20.49
CA HIS A 102 2.98 17.98 19.32
C HIS A 102 3.19 17.18 18.02
N ALA A 103 4.18 16.28 17.97
CA ALA A 103 4.45 15.44 16.80
C ALA A 103 3.28 14.49 16.50
N PHE A 104 2.67 13.92 17.54
CA PHE A 104 1.48 13.08 17.42
C PHE A 104 0.29 13.87 16.84
N GLY A 105 0.01 15.05 17.38
CA GLY A 105 -1.04 15.94 16.89
C GLY A 105 -0.82 16.37 15.44
N PHE A 106 0.43 16.75 15.10
CA PHE A 106 0.81 17.09 13.73
C PHE A 106 0.56 15.91 12.78
N THR A 107 1.01 14.72 13.16
CA THR A 107 0.85 13.50 12.33
C THR A 107 -0.62 13.13 12.15
N ALA A 108 -1.43 13.24 13.20
CA ALA A 108 -2.86 12.95 13.14
C ALA A 108 -3.59 13.90 12.18
N VAL A 109 -3.35 15.21 12.29
CA VAL A 109 -3.94 16.21 11.38
C VAL A 109 -3.46 15.99 9.95
N PHE A 110 -2.15 15.74 9.77
CA PHE A 110 -1.58 15.45 8.46
C PHE A 110 -2.21 14.21 7.81
N ALA A 111 -2.38 13.13 8.58
CA ALA A 111 -3.00 11.90 8.09
C ALA A 111 -4.45 12.12 7.65
N VAL A 112 -5.26 12.84 8.44
CA VAL A 112 -6.66 13.13 8.10
C VAL A 112 -6.75 14.02 6.85
N VAL A 113 -5.97 15.10 6.79
CA VAL A 113 -5.97 16.03 5.66
C VAL A 113 -5.54 15.33 4.36
N THR A 114 -4.44 14.58 4.39
CA THR A 114 -3.94 13.85 3.21
C THR A 114 -4.90 12.75 2.78
N LEU A 115 -5.48 12.00 3.72
CA LEU A 115 -6.46 10.96 3.42
C LEU A 115 -7.68 11.53 2.69
N VAL A 116 -8.24 12.63 3.19
CA VAL A 116 -9.41 13.29 2.56
C VAL A 116 -9.03 13.81 1.18
N LEU A 117 -7.94 14.58 1.07
CA LEU A 117 -7.52 15.19 -0.20
C LEU A 117 -7.18 14.14 -1.27
N ILE A 118 -6.41 13.10 -0.92
CA ILE A 118 -6.06 12.03 -1.85
C ILE A 118 -7.31 11.35 -2.38
N ASN A 119 -8.25 10.97 -1.50
CA ASN A 119 -9.45 10.26 -1.93
C ASN A 119 -10.36 11.14 -2.78
N VAL A 120 -10.60 12.39 -2.39
CA VAL A 120 -11.44 13.33 -3.17
C VAL A 120 -10.84 13.60 -4.54
N LEU A 121 -9.55 13.91 -4.61
CA LEU A 121 -8.87 14.22 -5.88
C LEU A 121 -8.74 12.99 -6.78
N ALA A 122 -8.37 11.83 -6.20
CA ALA A 122 -8.27 10.58 -6.94
C ALA A 122 -9.62 10.14 -7.51
N PHE A 123 -10.70 10.26 -6.71
CA PHE A 123 -12.05 9.95 -7.16
C PHE A 123 -12.53 10.91 -8.26
N ALA A 124 -12.27 12.21 -8.14
CA ALA A 124 -12.60 13.19 -9.17
C ALA A 124 -11.89 12.89 -10.49
N ILE A 125 -10.58 12.56 -10.44
CA ILE A 125 -9.81 12.19 -11.63
C ILE A 125 -10.30 10.85 -12.20
N ALA A 126 -10.62 9.86 -11.36
CA ALA A 126 -11.16 8.58 -11.79
C ALA A 126 -12.50 8.76 -12.55
N LEU A 127 -13.40 9.60 -12.02
CA LEU A 127 -14.66 9.94 -12.71
C LEU A 127 -14.40 10.62 -14.07
N ALA A 128 -13.45 11.55 -14.13
CA ALA A 128 -13.08 12.22 -15.36
C ALA A 128 -12.48 11.27 -16.41
N LEU A 129 -11.78 10.21 -15.98
CA LEU A 129 -11.12 9.24 -16.87
C LEU A 129 -11.98 7.97 -17.12
N THR A 130 -13.13 7.83 -16.49
CA THR A 130 -14.07 6.70 -16.71
C THR A 130 -14.70 6.72 -18.12
N PRO A 131 -15.13 7.85 -18.70
CA PRO A 131 -15.57 7.90 -20.09
C PRO A 131 -14.42 7.44 -21.02
N LYS A 132 -14.77 6.73 -22.12
CA LYS A 132 -13.79 6.26 -23.13
C LYS A 132 -13.23 7.43 -23.94
N ILE A 133 -12.45 8.29 -23.29
CA ILE A 133 -11.76 9.42 -23.91
C ILE A 133 -10.51 8.88 -24.63
N LYS A 134 -10.24 9.35 -25.84
CA LYS A 134 -8.98 9.03 -26.56
C LYS A 134 -7.79 9.45 -25.68
N GLY A 135 -6.88 8.53 -25.40
CA GLY A 135 -5.69 8.81 -24.58
C GLY A 135 -5.83 8.55 -23.08
N THR A 136 -6.95 8.01 -22.57
CA THR A 136 -7.16 7.68 -21.14
C THR A 136 -6.00 6.88 -20.54
N ASN A 137 -5.43 5.94 -21.29
CA ASN A 137 -4.30 5.14 -20.81
C ASN A 137 -3.03 5.97 -20.59
N ILE A 138 -2.80 7.00 -21.41
CA ILE A 138 -1.66 7.91 -21.25
C ILE A 138 -1.82 8.70 -19.95
N PHE A 139 -3.00 9.26 -19.70
CA PHE A 139 -3.29 9.99 -18.46
C PHE A 139 -3.13 9.10 -17.23
N ARG A 140 -3.64 7.85 -17.26
CA ARG A 140 -3.45 6.88 -16.18
C ARG A 140 -1.96 6.62 -15.90
N THR A 141 -1.16 6.47 -16.94
CA THR A 141 0.29 6.26 -16.80
C THR A 141 0.98 7.47 -16.19
N ILE A 142 0.66 8.69 -16.66
CA ILE A 142 1.26 9.93 -16.16
C ILE A 142 0.92 10.14 -14.67
N PHE A 143 -0.33 9.96 -14.28
CA PHE A 143 -0.74 10.10 -12.87
C PHE A 143 -0.16 9.01 -11.96
N PHE A 144 0.07 7.81 -12.49
CA PHE A 144 0.65 6.70 -11.71
C PHE A 144 2.17 6.79 -11.57
N MET A 145 2.86 7.45 -12.52
CA MET A 145 4.32 7.51 -12.57
C MET A 145 4.99 8.04 -11.28
N PRO A 146 4.45 9.07 -10.60
CA PRO A 146 5.03 9.56 -9.34
C PRO A 146 5.13 8.50 -8.24
N ASN A 147 4.22 7.57 -8.21
CA ASN A 147 4.21 6.48 -7.21
C ASN A 147 5.37 5.50 -7.39
N LEU A 148 5.98 5.44 -8.57
CA LEU A 148 7.11 4.56 -8.88
C LEU A 148 8.45 5.15 -8.43
N ILE A 149 8.50 6.43 -8.08
CA ILE A 149 9.72 7.11 -7.64
C ILE A 149 9.99 6.77 -6.18
N GLY A 150 11.20 6.32 -5.87
CA GLY A 150 11.59 6.00 -4.50
C GLY A 150 11.49 7.22 -3.57
N GLY A 151 10.92 7.04 -2.38
CA GLY A 151 10.59 8.14 -1.46
C GLY A 151 11.76 9.05 -1.09
N ILE A 152 12.98 8.50 -0.92
CA ILE A 152 14.19 9.29 -0.60
C ILE A 152 14.52 10.25 -1.75
N VAL A 153 14.54 9.74 -2.98
CA VAL A 153 14.82 10.54 -4.18
C VAL A 153 13.74 11.60 -4.38
N LEU A 154 12.48 11.19 -4.21
CA LEU A 154 11.34 12.09 -4.31
C LEU A 154 11.42 13.23 -3.29
N GLY A 155 11.69 12.91 -2.03
CA GLY A 155 11.83 13.90 -0.96
C GLY A 155 12.92 14.93 -1.26
N TYR A 156 14.09 14.48 -1.74
CA TYR A 156 15.19 15.36 -2.10
C TYR A 156 14.83 16.28 -3.29
N ILE A 157 14.24 15.75 -4.36
CA ILE A 157 13.83 16.55 -5.53
C ILE A 157 12.80 17.60 -5.12
N TRP A 158 11.78 17.24 -4.35
CA TRP A 158 10.78 18.19 -3.89
C TRP A 158 11.33 19.24 -2.93
N GLN A 159 12.29 18.87 -2.08
CA GLN A 159 12.99 19.84 -1.24
C GLN A 159 13.68 20.90 -2.10
N LEU A 160 14.43 20.50 -3.14
CA LEU A 160 15.09 21.43 -4.05
C LEU A 160 14.09 22.34 -4.80
N ILE A 161 12.96 21.77 -5.24
CA ILE A 161 11.90 22.54 -5.92
C ILE A 161 11.31 23.59 -4.96
N PHE A 162 10.96 23.18 -3.75
CA PHE A 162 10.39 24.11 -2.77
C PHE A 162 11.39 25.17 -2.32
N ASP A 163 12.63 24.80 -2.04
CA ASP A 163 13.67 25.76 -1.65
C ASP A 163 13.90 26.79 -2.78
N GLY A 164 13.97 26.35 -4.05
CA GLY A 164 14.13 27.25 -5.18
C GLY A 164 12.92 28.17 -5.46
N ILE A 165 11.69 27.72 -5.11
CA ILE A 165 10.50 28.57 -5.22
C ILE A 165 10.46 29.58 -4.07
N PHE A 166 10.69 29.12 -2.83
CA PHE A 166 10.53 29.94 -1.63
C PHE A 166 11.66 30.97 -1.47
N GLU A 167 12.88 30.68 -1.96
CA GLU A 167 13.98 31.63 -2.00
C GLU A 167 13.62 32.93 -2.73
N LYS A 168 12.82 32.84 -3.80
CA LYS A 168 12.33 34.03 -4.54
C LYS A 168 11.40 34.93 -3.74
N PHE A 169 10.83 34.42 -2.63
CA PHE A 169 9.91 35.13 -1.75
C PHE A 169 10.50 35.40 -0.38
N ASP A 170 11.83 35.26 -0.19
CA ASP A 170 12.51 35.34 1.10
C ASP A 170 11.91 34.41 2.18
N LEU A 171 11.33 33.31 1.73
CA LEU A 171 10.74 32.29 2.58
C LEU A 171 11.61 31.03 2.56
N ALA A 172 11.69 30.33 3.69
CA ALA A 172 12.33 29.02 3.75
C ALA A 172 11.36 27.97 4.29
N LEU A 173 11.29 26.81 3.62
CA LEU A 173 10.42 25.70 4.00
C LEU A 173 10.66 25.26 5.46
N LYS A 174 11.91 25.28 5.89
CA LYS A 174 12.32 24.87 7.25
C LYS A 174 12.00 25.90 8.34
N LEU A 175 11.77 27.16 7.99
CA LEU A 175 11.48 28.24 8.93
C LEU A 175 10.01 28.38 9.31
N SER A 176 9.09 27.80 8.52
CA SER A 176 7.67 27.87 8.78
C SER A 176 7.04 26.47 8.83
N ALA A 177 6.56 26.08 10.01
CA ALA A 177 5.84 24.81 10.20
C ALA A 177 4.61 24.68 9.29
N LYS A 178 3.93 25.80 8.99
CA LYS A 178 2.77 25.82 8.07
C LYS A 178 3.17 25.53 6.63
N LEU A 179 4.28 26.13 6.14
CA LEU A 179 4.79 25.87 4.79
C LEU A 179 5.27 24.44 4.67
N GLY A 180 6.00 23.93 5.68
CA GLY A 180 6.43 22.53 5.73
C GLY A 180 5.26 21.54 5.70
N PHE A 181 4.20 21.82 6.46
CA PHE A 181 2.98 21.00 6.45
C PHE A 181 2.34 20.92 5.07
N TRP A 182 2.07 22.06 4.43
CA TRP A 182 1.45 22.08 3.11
C TRP A 182 2.36 21.55 2.00
N GLY A 183 3.67 21.77 2.12
CA GLY A 183 4.65 21.16 1.22
C GLY A 183 4.60 19.63 1.26
N LEU A 184 4.55 19.04 2.45
CA LEU A 184 4.39 17.60 2.61
C LEU A 184 3.04 17.10 2.10
N VAL A 185 1.95 17.84 2.35
CA VAL A 185 0.61 17.49 1.83
C VAL A 185 0.62 17.45 0.31
N ILE A 186 1.18 18.47 -0.36
CA ILE A 186 1.27 18.54 -1.82
C ILE A 186 2.08 17.36 -2.36
N LEU A 187 3.25 17.09 -1.77
CA LEU A 187 4.13 15.99 -2.18
C LEU A 187 3.40 14.64 -2.09
N ILE A 188 2.81 14.33 -0.94
CA ILE A 188 2.13 13.05 -0.72
C ILE A 188 0.88 12.93 -1.60
N CYS A 189 0.10 14.00 -1.74
CA CYS A 189 -1.05 14.00 -2.65
C CYS A 189 -0.61 13.71 -4.09
N TRP A 190 0.38 14.41 -4.61
CA TRP A 190 0.89 14.20 -5.96
C TRP A 190 1.40 12.77 -6.17
N GLN A 191 2.06 12.18 -5.17
CA GLN A 191 2.55 10.81 -5.25
C GLN A 191 1.43 9.77 -5.22
N GLN A 192 0.42 9.95 -4.36
CA GLN A 192 -0.56 8.91 -4.05
C GLN A 192 -1.86 8.98 -4.87
N ILE A 193 -2.21 10.15 -5.41
CA ILE A 193 -3.44 10.35 -6.17
C ILE A 193 -3.55 9.36 -7.34
N GLY A 194 -2.47 9.14 -8.08
CA GLY A 194 -2.47 8.24 -9.23
C GLY A 194 -2.72 6.78 -8.86
N TYR A 195 -2.16 6.32 -7.74
CA TYR A 195 -2.42 4.98 -7.22
C TYR A 195 -3.89 4.80 -6.83
N MET A 196 -4.42 5.72 -6.04
CA MET A 196 -5.82 5.66 -5.59
C MET A 196 -6.80 5.83 -6.75
N MET A 197 -6.47 6.67 -7.74
CA MET A 197 -7.27 6.80 -8.98
C MET A 197 -7.43 5.46 -9.70
N ILE A 198 -6.37 4.65 -9.82
CA ILE A 198 -6.43 3.32 -10.45
C ILE A 198 -7.31 2.36 -9.64
N VAL A 199 -7.32 2.48 -8.31
CA VAL A 199 -8.19 1.67 -7.44
C VAL A 199 -9.66 2.01 -7.65
N TYR A 200 -9.99 3.27 -7.98
CA TYR A 200 -11.36 3.73 -8.20
C TYR A 200 -11.90 3.46 -9.62
N ILE A 201 -11.03 3.25 -10.62
CA ILE A 201 -11.41 2.92 -12.01
C ILE A 201 -11.68 1.42 -12.19
#